data_ee0d87703643c3f4888cc933031461bf
#
_entry.id   ee0d87703643c3f4888cc933031461bf
#
_cell.length_a   1.000
_cell.length_b   1.000
_cell.length_c   1.000
_cell.angle_alpha   90.00
_cell.angle_beta   90.00
_cell.angle_gamma   90.00
#
_symmetry.space_group_name_H-M   'P 1'
#
loop_
_entity.id
_entity.type
_entity.pdbx_description
1 polymer ?
#
loop_
_entity_poly.entity_id
_entity_poly.type
_entity_poly.pdbx_seq_one_letter_code
_entity_poly.pdbx_strand_id
1 'polypeptide(L)'
;GARKVVFAKPIRTPVLMEGSTYTGLAVTFRNDVLEKTISVSLYDGASDCYMVKSDGTVVLSLESQTEFDGLHGNILDFVDGALAVSRSEKAEMRADIAEGKRGGLVGWLDGEEYYIVYQPSGMEDWSIVGVVRASAVEAGARKMQADTISLATLIASLAMLGVSWLILANMKAEAKSLKMEQQMLSRQKEVSDRLFTGMGR
;
A
#
# COMPACT_ATOMS: atom_id res chain seq x y z
N GLY A 1 7.28 -27.19 -20.95
CA GLY A 1 8.42 -27.32 -20.04
C GLY A 1 8.53 -26.07 -19.19
N ALA A 2 8.97 -26.17 -17.92
CA ALA A 2 9.09 -25.02 -17.03
C ALA A 2 10.10 -24.00 -17.62
N ARG A 3 9.72 -22.74 -17.72
CA ARG A 3 10.62 -21.65 -18.12
C ARG A 3 11.69 -21.47 -17.06
N LYS A 4 12.92 -21.16 -17.50
CA LYS A 4 14.07 -20.96 -16.62
C LYS A 4 14.73 -19.64 -16.98
N VAL A 5 15.14 -18.89 -15.97
CA VAL A 5 15.96 -17.69 -16.11
C VAL A 5 17.39 -18.04 -15.73
N VAL A 6 18.34 -17.65 -16.56
CA VAL A 6 19.76 -17.91 -16.36
C VAL A 6 20.47 -16.58 -16.19
N PHE A 7 21.07 -16.38 -15.03
CA PHE A 7 21.99 -15.28 -14.79
C PHE A 7 23.42 -15.79 -14.98
N ALA A 8 24.16 -15.17 -15.86
CA ALA A 8 25.55 -15.54 -16.13
C ALA A 8 26.47 -14.33 -15.99
N LYS A 9 27.59 -14.50 -15.30
CA LYS A 9 28.60 -13.46 -15.13
C LYS A 9 29.94 -13.99 -15.51
N PRO A 10 30.71 -13.33 -16.41
CA PRO A 10 32.08 -13.72 -16.74
C PRO A 10 32.99 -13.54 -15.52
N ILE A 11 33.93 -14.47 -15.33
CA ILE A 11 34.96 -14.39 -14.33
C ILE A 11 36.14 -13.62 -14.91
N ARG A 12 36.66 -12.62 -14.20
CA ARG A 12 37.76 -11.77 -14.67
C ARG A 12 39.05 -12.59 -14.94
N THR A 13 39.30 -13.62 -14.14
CA THR A 13 40.45 -14.50 -14.27
C THR A 13 39.94 -15.93 -14.42
N PRO A 14 40.14 -16.59 -15.53
CA PRO A 14 39.75 -17.99 -15.73
C PRO A 14 40.30 -18.88 -14.63
N VAL A 15 39.49 -19.80 -14.12
CA VAL A 15 39.89 -20.76 -13.08
C VAL A 15 40.00 -22.14 -13.67
N LEU A 16 41.14 -22.78 -13.48
CA LEU A 16 41.35 -24.15 -13.88
C LEU A 16 40.99 -25.10 -12.72
N MET A 17 40.00 -25.97 -12.93
CA MET A 17 39.58 -26.99 -11.96
C MET A 17 39.39 -28.31 -12.69
N GLU A 18 39.97 -29.37 -12.17
CA GLU A 18 39.85 -30.75 -12.73
C GLU A 18 40.12 -30.86 -14.26
N GLY A 19 41.10 -30.12 -14.75
CA GLY A 19 41.46 -30.10 -16.17
C GLY A 19 40.54 -29.28 -17.09
N SER A 20 39.52 -28.60 -16.54
CA SER A 20 38.60 -27.71 -17.27
C SER A 20 38.84 -26.26 -16.89
N THR A 21 38.80 -25.37 -17.88
CA THR A 21 38.91 -23.91 -17.64
C THR A 21 37.55 -23.27 -17.57
N TYR A 22 37.24 -22.70 -16.43
CA TYR A 22 35.97 -21.98 -16.18
C TYR A 22 36.19 -20.49 -16.44
N THR A 23 35.36 -19.91 -17.30
CA THR A 23 35.43 -18.50 -17.72
C THR A 23 34.22 -17.68 -17.23
N GLY A 24 33.23 -18.31 -16.60
CA GLY A 24 32.02 -17.66 -16.12
C GLY A 24 31.30 -18.48 -15.06
N LEU A 25 30.47 -17.82 -14.32
CA LEU A 25 29.51 -18.43 -13.39
C LEU A 25 28.09 -18.22 -13.93
N ALA A 26 27.32 -19.29 -13.98
CA ALA A 26 25.90 -19.21 -14.34
C ALA A 26 25.03 -19.81 -13.24
N VAL A 27 23.96 -19.10 -12.88
CA VAL A 27 22.95 -19.58 -11.94
C VAL A 27 21.61 -19.63 -12.67
N THR A 28 20.94 -20.77 -12.56
CA THR A 28 19.65 -20.99 -13.21
C THR A 28 18.55 -21.05 -12.15
N PHE A 29 17.54 -20.23 -12.31
CA PHE A 29 16.32 -20.26 -11.48
C PHE A 29 15.14 -20.73 -12.31
N ARG A 30 14.24 -21.47 -11.68
CA ARG A 30 12.93 -21.73 -12.27
C ARG A 30 12.09 -20.47 -12.14
N ASN A 31 11.33 -20.13 -13.21
CA ASN A 31 10.50 -18.92 -13.23
C ASN A 31 9.48 -18.90 -12.08
N ASP A 32 8.83 -20.05 -11.83
CA ASP A 32 7.85 -20.20 -10.74
C ASP A 32 8.42 -19.97 -9.32
N VAL A 33 9.70 -20.21 -9.12
CA VAL A 33 10.41 -19.93 -7.86
C VAL A 33 10.69 -18.43 -7.73
N LEU A 34 11.13 -17.79 -8.81
CA LEU A 34 11.35 -16.34 -8.85
C LEU A 34 10.05 -15.59 -8.67
N GLU A 35 9.00 -15.98 -9.35
CA GLU A 35 7.65 -15.41 -9.22
C GLU A 35 7.17 -15.43 -7.76
N LYS A 36 7.28 -16.56 -7.08
CA LYS A 36 6.90 -16.69 -5.66
C LYS A 36 7.77 -15.86 -4.71
N THR A 37 9.03 -15.64 -5.05
CA THR A 37 9.99 -14.92 -4.20
C THR A 37 9.88 -13.40 -4.38
N ILE A 38 9.59 -12.95 -5.59
CA ILE A 38 9.56 -11.54 -5.98
C ILE A 38 8.12 -11.03 -6.09
N SER A 39 7.10 -11.90 -6.02
CA SER A 39 5.70 -11.50 -6.15
C SER A 39 5.34 -10.49 -5.07
N VAL A 40 5.51 -9.24 -5.40
CA VAL A 40 4.91 -8.13 -4.67
C VAL A 40 3.46 -8.10 -5.12
N SER A 41 2.57 -8.67 -4.32
CA SER A 41 1.13 -8.55 -4.52
C SER A 41 0.72 -7.10 -4.26
N LEU A 42 0.95 -6.25 -5.24
CA LEU A 42 0.46 -4.89 -5.23
C LEU A 42 -1.03 -4.93 -5.61
N TYR A 43 -1.84 -4.17 -4.89
CA TYR A 43 -3.29 -4.06 -5.12
C TYR A 43 -4.04 -5.39 -5.08
N ASP A 44 -3.76 -6.25 -4.09
CA ASP A 44 -4.42 -7.56 -3.90
C ASP A 44 -4.35 -8.48 -5.14
N GLY A 45 -3.25 -8.40 -5.92
CA GLY A 45 -3.05 -9.20 -7.12
C GLY A 45 -3.66 -8.61 -8.40
N ALA A 46 -4.11 -7.37 -8.39
CA ALA A 46 -4.66 -6.68 -9.56
C ALA A 46 -3.60 -5.92 -10.37
N SER A 47 -2.32 -6.25 -10.19
CA SER A 47 -1.21 -5.64 -10.92
C SER A 47 -0.29 -6.73 -11.46
N ASP A 48 0.20 -6.54 -12.67
CA ASP A 48 1.23 -7.36 -13.30
C ASP A 48 2.54 -6.59 -13.34
N CYS A 49 3.65 -7.31 -13.20
CA CYS A 49 4.97 -6.72 -13.21
C CYS A 49 5.85 -7.51 -14.18
N TYR A 50 6.54 -6.79 -15.04
CA TYR A 50 7.42 -7.35 -16.08
C TYR A 50 8.83 -6.79 -15.92
N MET A 51 9.81 -7.65 -16.08
CA MET A 51 11.19 -7.21 -16.26
C MET A 51 11.53 -7.29 -17.76
N VAL A 52 11.91 -6.17 -18.34
CA VAL A 52 12.12 -6.02 -19.77
C VAL A 52 13.51 -5.48 -20.07
N LYS A 53 14.04 -5.83 -21.24
CA LYS A 53 15.26 -5.23 -21.78
C LYS A 53 14.99 -3.86 -22.39
N SER A 54 16.04 -3.15 -22.74
CA SER A 54 15.98 -1.86 -23.44
C SER A 54 15.23 -1.90 -24.77
N ASP A 55 15.12 -3.05 -25.42
CA ASP A 55 14.32 -3.26 -26.63
C ASP A 55 12.86 -3.66 -26.37
N GLY A 56 12.45 -3.71 -25.10
CA GLY A 56 11.10 -4.08 -24.65
C GLY A 56 10.89 -5.60 -24.53
N THR A 57 11.89 -6.43 -24.82
CA THR A 57 11.76 -7.89 -24.69
C THR A 57 11.54 -8.28 -23.23
N VAL A 58 10.48 -9.04 -22.97
CA VAL A 58 10.14 -9.53 -21.62
C VAL A 58 11.10 -10.67 -21.22
N VAL A 59 11.85 -10.43 -20.16
CA VAL A 59 12.78 -11.41 -19.57
C VAL A 59 12.11 -12.23 -18.48
N LEU A 60 11.32 -11.55 -17.64
CA LEU A 60 10.60 -12.14 -16.52
C LEU A 60 9.21 -11.52 -16.43
N SER A 61 8.20 -12.34 -16.23
CA SER A 61 6.82 -11.95 -15.98
C SER A 61 6.45 -12.40 -14.59
N LEU A 62 5.96 -11.46 -13.78
CA LEU A 62 5.42 -11.68 -12.44
C LEU A 62 3.92 -11.44 -12.52
N GLU A 63 3.21 -12.38 -13.14
CA GLU A 63 1.77 -12.30 -13.37
C GLU A 63 1.02 -12.69 -12.10
N SER A 64 0.10 -11.86 -11.67
CA SER A 64 -0.88 -12.19 -10.65
C SER A 64 -2.22 -12.48 -11.32
N GLN A 65 -2.46 -13.68 -11.82
CA GLN A 65 -3.77 -14.20 -12.27
C GLN A 65 -4.61 -13.28 -13.20
N THR A 66 -4.01 -12.28 -13.85
CA THR A 66 -4.74 -11.32 -14.67
C THR A 66 -4.65 -11.65 -16.16
N GLU A 67 -5.61 -11.16 -16.89
CA GLU A 67 -6.01 -11.43 -18.27
C GLU A 67 -4.98 -11.15 -19.37
N PHE A 68 -3.75 -10.76 -19.00
CA PHE A 68 -2.67 -10.50 -19.96
C PHE A 68 -1.89 -11.74 -20.38
N ASP A 69 -2.58 -12.86 -20.58
CA ASP A 69 -2.01 -14.17 -20.99
C ASP A 69 -1.19 -14.12 -22.31
N GLY A 70 -1.11 -12.97 -22.94
CA GLY A 70 -0.39 -12.73 -24.21
C GLY A 70 0.92 -11.94 -24.13
N LEU A 71 1.33 -11.42 -22.97
CA LEU A 71 2.49 -10.53 -22.83
C LEU A 71 3.83 -11.28 -22.68
N HIS A 72 3.98 -12.40 -23.40
CA HIS A 72 5.18 -13.24 -23.29
C HIS A 72 6.32 -12.86 -24.22
N GLY A 73 6.16 -11.82 -25.04
CA GLY A 73 7.16 -11.44 -26.05
C GLY A 73 7.81 -10.09 -25.78
N ASN A 74 7.14 -9.04 -26.16
CA ASN A 74 7.65 -7.66 -26.08
C ASN A 74 6.57 -6.73 -25.58
N ILE A 75 6.88 -5.98 -24.51
CA ILE A 75 5.93 -5.04 -23.89
C ILE A 75 5.59 -3.87 -24.81
N LEU A 76 6.53 -3.42 -25.62
CA LEU A 76 6.32 -2.32 -26.56
C LEU A 76 5.39 -2.71 -27.70
N ASP A 77 5.47 -3.96 -28.19
CA ASP A 77 4.55 -4.47 -29.20
C ASP A 77 3.12 -4.58 -28.65
N PHE A 78 2.97 -4.95 -27.39
CA PHE A 78 1.67 -4.93 -26.72
C PHE A 78 1.10 -3.51 -26.60
N VAL A 79 1.90 -2.56 -26.13
CA VAL A 79 1.49 -1.15 -26.04
C VAL A 79 1.12 -0.58 -27.41
N ASP A 80 1.89 -0.93 -28.46
CA ASP A 80 1.63 -0.46 -29.82
C ASP A 80 0.35 -1.07 -30.42
N GLY A 81 0.11 -2.36 -30.16
CA GLY A 81 -0.96 -3.10 -30.82
C GLY A 81 -2.29 -3.11 -30.07
N ALA A 82 -2.26 -3.25 -28.74
CA ALA A 82 -3.45 -3.50 -27.95
C ALA A 82 -3.98 -2.26 -27.21
N LEU A 83 -3.07 -1.35 -26.77
CA LEU A 83 -3.49 -0.21 -25.98
C LEU A 83 -3.87 1.01 -26.84
N ALA A 84 -5.03 1.59 -26.53
CA ALA A 84 -5.44 2.88 -27.05
C ALA A 84 -4.70 4.00 -26.29
N VAL A 85 -3.54 4.37 -26.81
CA VAL A 85 -2.65 5.41 -26.29
C VAL A 85 -2.21 6.30 -27.47
N SER A 86 -1.89 7.55 -27.21
CA SER A 86 -1.39 8.45 -28.27
C SER A 86 -0.06 7.96 -28.83
N ARG A 87 0.19 8.26 -30.11
CA ARG A 87 1.44 7.87 -30.77
C ARG A 87 2.67 8.50 -30.13
N SER A 88 2.54 9.71 -29.59
CA SER A 88 3.61 10.42 -28.87
C SER A 88 3.99 9.74 -27.58
N GLU A 89 3.01 9.31 -26.77
CA GLU A 89 3.25 8.62 -25.50
C GLU A 89 3.89 7.24 -25.72
N LYS A 90 3.47 6.51 -26.77
CA LYS A 90 4.11 5.25 -27.17
C LYS A 90 5.58 5.46 -27.56
N ALA A 91 5.88 6.52 -28.33
CA ALA A 91 7.23 6.84 -28.71
C ALA A 91 8.11 7.28 -27.52
N GLU A 92 7.53 8.03 -26.58
CA GLU A 92 8.20 8.45 -25.34
C GLU A 92 8.53 7.25 -24.46
N MET A 93 7.57 6.36 -24.20
CA MET A 93 7.82 5.13 -23.43
C MET A 93 8.95 4.29 -24.06
N ARG A 94 8.94 4.15 -25.38
CA ARG A 94 9.99 3.40 -26.09
C ARG A 94 11.38 4.03 -25.92
N ALA A 95 11.47 5.36 -26.06
CA ALA A 95 12.70 6.11 -25.86
C ALA A 95 13.19 6.00 -24.40
N ASP A 96 12.28 6.18 -23.45
CA ASP A 96 12.61 6.11 -22.03
C ASP A 96 13.12 4.74 -21.59
N ILE A 97 12.47 3.66 -22.04
CA ILE A 97 12.93 2.30 -21.74
C ILE A 97 14.31 2.05 -22.36
N ALA A 98 14.53 2.49 -23.61
CA ALA A 98 15.80 2.34 -24.29
C ALA A 98 16.94 3.13 -23.62
N GLU A 99 16.64 4.28 -23.05
CA GLU A 99 17.59 5.16 -22.36
C GLU A 99 17.70 4.87 -20.85
N GLY A 100 16.94 3.91 -20.32
CA GLY A 100 16.91 3.58 -18.89
C GLY A 100 16.33 4.71 -18.04
N LYS A 101 15.33 5.40 -18.53
CA LYS A 101 14.58 6.43 -17.82
C LYS A 101 13.33 5.85 -17.16
N ARG A 102 12.79 6.57 -16.19
CA ARG A 102 11.52 6.26 -15.54
C ARG A 102 10.39 7.09 -16.15
N GLY A 103 9.21 6.51 -16.24
CA GLY A 103 8.03 7.22 -16.71
C GLY A 103 6.77 6.41 -16.45
N GLY A 104 5.70 6.84 -17.08
CA GLY A 104 4.42 6.16 -17.03
C GLY A 104 3.47 6.74 -18.07
N LEU A 105 2.49 5.94 -18.46
CA LEU A 105 1.42 6.34 -19.37
C LEU A 105 0.10 5.72 -18.91
N VAL A 106 -0.98 6.28 -19.41
CA VAL A 106 -2.34 5.79 -19.23
C VAL A 106 -2.85 5.28 -20.56
N GLY A 107 -3.37 4.08 -20.58
CA GLY A 107 -3.90 3.48 -21.79
C GLY A 107 -5.23 2.79 -21.55
N TRP A 108 -5.96 2.53 -22.64
CA TRP A 108 -7.24 1.84 -22.61
C TRP A 108 -7.16 0.53 -23.37
N LEU A 109 -7.68 -0.53 -22.76
CA LEU A 109 -7.80 -1.84 -23.36
C LEU A 109 -9.20 -2.38 -23.09
N ASP A 110 -9.95 -2.75 -24.12
CA ASP A 110 -11.31 -3.30 -24.02
C ASP A 110 -12.28 -2.46 -23.16
N GLY A 111 -12.09 -1.13 -23.15
CA GLY A 111 -12.93 -0.19 -22.41
C GLY A 111 -12.51 0.01 -20.95
N GLU A 112 -11.46 -0.65 -20.48
CA GLU A 112 -10.86 -0.48 -19.16
C GLU A 112 -9.60 0.41 -19.24
N GLU A 113 -9.40 1.22 -18.22
CA GLU A 113 -8.24 2.09 -18.09
C GLU A 113 -7.12 1.40 -17.31
N TYR A 114 -5.90 1.51 -17.83
CA TYR A 114 -4.69 0.93 -17.24
C TYR A 114 -3.62 1.98 -17.03
N TYR A 115 -2.99 1.94 -15.86
CA TYR A 115 -1.76 2.66 -15.57
C TYR A 115 -0.56 1.76 -15.88
N ILE A 116 0.34 2.24 -16.70
CA ILE A 116 1.61 1.59 -16.98
C ILE A 116 2.71 2.47 -16.45
N VAL A 117 3.53 1.93 -15.56
CA VAL A 117 4.67 2.63 -14.98
C VAL A 117 5.95 1.84 -15.26
N TYR A 118 7.03 2.54 -15.54
CA TYR A 118 8.30 1.90 -15.84
C TYR A 118 9.46 2.64 -15.20
N GLN A 119 10.47 1.87 -14.81
CA GLN A 119 11.69 2.40 -14.22
C GLN A 119 12.87 1.44 -14.45
N PRO A 120 14.13 1.95 -14.52
CA PRO A 120 15.30 1.10 -14.61
C PRO A 120 15.42 0.20 -13.36
N SER A 121 15.80 -1.05 -13.57
CA SER A 121 15.96 -2.04 -12.48
C SER A 121 17.26 -1.84 -11.68
N GLY A 122 18.21 -1.06 -12.21
CA GLY A 122 19.56 -0.94 -11.70
C GLY A 122 20.46 -2.15 -12.08
N MET A 123 19.96 -3.10 -12.84
CA MET A 123 20.70 -4.24 -13.37
C MET A 123 20.82 -4.11 -14.88
N GLU A 124 22.06 -4.01 -15.39
CA GLU A 124 22.33 -3.86 -16.82
C GLU A 124 21.43 -2.81 -17.51
N ASP A 125 20.87 -3.13 -18.66
CA ASP A 125 19.95 -2.32 -19.46
C ASP A 125 18.46 -2.70 -19.24
N TRP A 126 18.14 -3.28 -18.08
CA TRP A 126 16.80 -3.77 -17.81
C TRP A 126 15.93 -2.73 -17.09
N SER A 127 14.66 -2.73 -17.44
CA SER A 127 13.63 -1.93 -16.77
C SER A 127 12.55 -2.82 -16.16
N ILE A 128 11.94 -2.34 -15.09
CA ILE A 128 10.74 -2.93 -14.49
C ILE A 128 9.54 -2.16 -15.03
N VAL A 129 8.55 -2.89 -15.55
CA VAL A 129 7.29 -2.33 -16.03
C VAL A 129 6.16 -2.92 -15.21
N GLY A 130 5.40 -2.05 -14.55
CA GLY A 130 4.18 -2.40 -13.82
C GLY A 130 2.95 -2.01 -14.63
N VAL A 131 1.97 -2.90 -14.71
CA VAL A 131 0.68 -2.67 -15.36
C VAL A 131 -0.41 -2.90 -14.32
N VAL A 132 -1.29 -1.92 -14.10
CA VAL A 132 -2.35 -2.00 -13.11
C VAL A 132 -3.64 -1.38 -13.64
N ARG A 133 -4.78 -2.01 -13.38
CA ARG A 133 -6.08 -1.41 -13.71
C ARG A 133 -6.37 -0.20 -12.84
N ALA A 134 -6.87 0.89 -13.44
CA ALA A 134 -7.26 2.09 -12.72
C ALA A 134 -8.30 1.78 -11.63
N SER A 135 -9.27 0.90 -11.91
CA SER A 135 -10.29 0.47 -10.96
C SER A 135 -9.71 -0.18 -9.68
N ALA A 136 -8.61 -0.92 -9.81
CA ALA A 136 -7.93 -1.54 -8.67
C ALA A 136 -7.21 -0.49 -7.81
N VAL A 137 -6.57 0.49 -8.44
CA VAL A 137 -5.95 1.63 -7.75
C VAL A 137 -6.99 2.43 -6.97
N GLU A 138 -8.13 2.75 -7.61
CA GLU A 138 -9.23 3.45 -6.97
C GLU A 138 -9.86 2.65 -5.82
N ALA A 139 -10.02 1.33 -5.99
CA ALA A 139 -10.52 0.47 -4.93
C ALA A 139 -9.58 0.46 -3.72
N GLY A 140 -8.27 0.39 -3.95
CA GLY A 140 -7.24 0.52 -2.91
C GLY A 140 -7.31 1.87 -2.19
N ALA A 141 -7.41 2.96 -2.93
CA ALA A 141 -7.54 4.31 -2.37
C ALA A 141 -8.82 4.47 -1.54
N ARG A 142 -9.95 3.96 -2.02
CA ARG A 142 -11.24 3.98 -1.29
C ARG A 142 -11.18 3.16 -0.01
N LYS A 143 -10.53 2.00 -0.02
CA LYS A 143 -10.33 1.17 1.17
C LYS A 143 -9.51 1.91 2.23
N MET A 144 -8.38 2.50 1.85
CA MET A 144 -7.56 3.31 2.77
C MET A 144 -8.34 4.51 3.35
N GLN A 145 -9.15 5.17 2.54
CA GLN A 145 -10.00 6.28 2.99
C GLN A 145 -11.08 5.81 3.97
N ALA A 146 -11.73 4.67 3.71
CA ALA A 146 -12.73 4.10 4.60
C ALA A 146 -12.12 3.70 5.95
N ASP A 147 -10.94 3.10 5.97
CA ASP A 147 -10.22 2.73 7.19
C ASP A 147 -9.84 3.96 8.01
N THR A 148 -9.39 5.04 7.36
CA THR A 148 -9.05 6.31 8.01
C THR A 148 -10.28 6.97 8.64
N ILE A 149 -11.41 7.00 7.93
CA ILE A 149 -12.68 7.55 8.44
C ILE A 149 -13.18 6.72 9.61
N SER A 150 -13.13 5.40 9.54
CA SER A 150 -13.49 4.50 10.63
C SER A 150 -12.71 4.78 11.90
N LEU A 151 -11.39 4.90 11.78
CA LEU A 151 -10.51 5.19 12.92
C LEU A 151 -10.81 6.57 13.52
N ALA A 152 -10.99 7.60 12.69
CA ALA A 152 -11.33 8.94 13.14
C ALA A 152 -12.68 8.96 13.88
N THR A 153 -13.68 8.24 13.38
CA THR A 153 -15.01 8.13 14.00
C THR A 153 -14.93 7.42 15.36
N LEU A 154 -14.11 6.38 15.46
CA LEU A 154 -13.89 5.65 16.72
C LEU A 154 -13.25 6.55 17.78
N ILE A 155 -12.21 7.30 17.40
CA ILE A 155 -11.54 8.26 18.30
C ILE A 155 -12.52 9.36 18.76
N ALA A 156 -13.29 9.93 17.84
CA ALA A 156 -14.29 10.95 18.16
C ALA A 156 -15.37 10.42 19.12
N SER A 157 -15.83 9.19 18.91
CA SER A 157 -16.81 8.54 19.78
C SER A 157 -16.27 8.30 21.19
N LEU A 158 -15.04 7.85 21.33
CA LEU A 158 -14.36 7.68 22.62
C LEU A 158 -14.17 9.01 23.34
N ALA A 159 -13.81 10.06 22.62
CA ALA A 159 -13.67 11.40 23.18
C ALA A 159 -15.02 11.93 23.71
N MET A 160 -16.11 11.77 22.95
CA MET A 160 -17.45 12.17 23.41
C MET A 160 -17.89 11.39 24.65
N LEU A 161 -17.63 10.09 24.73
CA LEU A 161 -17.94 9.29 25.92
C LEU A 161 -17.13 9.78 27.13
N GLY A 162 -15.85 10.09 26.94
CA GLY A 162 -15.00 10.66 28.01
C GLY A 162 -15.52 12.00 28.53
N VAL A 163 -15.88 12.91 27.65
CA VAL A 163 -16.46 14.22 28.02
C VAL A 163 -17.80 14.03 28.75
N SER A 164 -18.68 13.17 28.23
CA SER A 164 -19.98 12.88 28.86
C SER A 164 -19.80 12.29 30.26
N TRP A 165 -18.85 11.39 30.44
CA TRP A 165 -18.53 10.83 31.76
C TRP A 165 -18.02 11.89 32.72
N LEU A 166 -17.14 12.80 32.25
CA LEU A 166 -16.62 13.91 33.06
C LEU A 166 -17.71 14.85 33.51
N ILE A 167 -18.66 15.23 32.63
CA ILE A 167 -19.82 16.07 32.96
C ILE A 167 -20.71 15.39 34.03
N LEU A 168 -20.99 14.10 33.85
CA LEU A 168 -21.80 13.34 34.82
C LEU A 168 -21.10 13.22 36.19
N ALA A 169 -19.77 13.05 36.19
CA ALA A 169 -18.98 13.00 37.42
C ALA A 169 -19.01 14.35 38.15
N ASN A 170 -18.85 15.47 37.43
CA ASN A 170 -18.95 16.82 38.00
C ASN A 170 -20.34 17.11 38.53
N MET A 171 -21.41 16.80 37.81
CA MET A 171 -22.79 16.97 38.28
C MET A 171 -23.06 16.17 39.57
N LYS A 172 -22.55 14.94 39.67
CA LYS A 172 -22.66 14.14 40.90
C LYS A 172 -21.90 14.76 42.08
N ALA A 173 -20.72 15.34 41.82
CA ALA A 173 -19.90 16.01 42.83
C ALA A 173 -20.62 17.27 43.36
N GLU A 174 -21.18 18.10 42.48
CA GLU A 174 -21.97 19.30 42.86
C GLU A 174 -23.22 18.93 43.64
N ALA A 175 -23.98 17.92 43.18
CA ALA A 175 -25.15 17.45 43.90
C ALA A 175 -24.84 16.94 45.32
N LYS A 176 -23.65 16.35 45.49
CA LYS A 176 -23.20 15.90 46.81
C LYS A 176 -22.80 17.05 47.72
N SER A 177 -22.13 18.09 47.18
CA SER A 177 -21.76 19.29 47.95
C SER A 177 -23.00 20.08 48.42
N LEU A 178 -23.97 20.27 47.52
CA LEU A 178 -25.25 20.92 47.87
C LEU A 178 -26.01 20.17 48.98
N LYS A 179 -26.06 18.83 48.93
CA LYS A 179 -26.67 18.03 50.00
C LYS A 179 -25.96 18.19 51.33
N MET A 180 -24.65 18.23 51.34
CA MET A 180 -23.88 18.46 52.56
C MET A 180 -24.12 19.86 53.15
N GLU A 181 -24.19 20.89 52.31
CA GLU A 181 -24.48 22.25 52.72
C GLU A 181 -25.87 22.37 53.33
N GLN A 182 -26.89 21.76 52.70
CA GLN A 182 -28.27 21.71 53.27
C GLN A 182 -28.29 20.96 54.62
N GLN A 183 -27.56 19.89 54.80
CA GLN A 183 -27.46 19.17 56.06
C GLN A 183 -26.76 19.99 57.14
N MET A 184 -25.74 20.76 56.79
CA MET A 184 -25.08 21.66 57.72
C MET A 184 -26.04 22.78 58.20
N LEU A 185 -26.73 23.41 57.27
CA LEU A 185 -27.71 24.46 57.56
C LEU A 185 -28.88 23.94 58.43
N SER A 186 -29.39 22.75 58.18
CA SER A 186 -30.43 22.13 58.97
C SER A 186 -29.99 21.82 60.41
N ARG A 187 -28.74 21.31 60.60
CA ARG A 187 -28.13 21.09 61.92
C ARG A 187 -27.93 22.41 62.67
N GLN A 188 -27.47 23.44 61.98
CA GLN A 188 -27.27 24.75 62.58
C GLN A 188 -28.60 25.38 63.09
N LYS A 189 -29.69 25.24 62.32
CA LYS A 189 -31.04 25.62 62.75
C LYS A 189 -31.51 24.84 63.98
N GLU A 190 -31.33 23.53 64.00
CA GLU A 190 -31.74 22.69 65.12
C GLU A 190 -30.99 23.05 66.41
N VAL A 191 -29.70 23.35 66.33
CA VAL A 191 -28.86 23.79 67.46
C VAL A 191 -29.33 25.16 67.94
N SER A 192 -29.62 26.11 67.03
CA SER A 192 -30.14 27.44 67.34
C SER A 192 -31.50 27.35 68.08
N ASP A 193 -32.42 26.54 67.53
CA ASP A 193 -33.74 26.35 68.16
C ASP A 193 -33.66 25.72 69.57
N ARG A 194 -32.76 24.80 69.79
CA ARG A 194 -32.48 24.21 71.11
C ARG A 194 -31.90 25.21 72.07
N LEU A 195 -31.06 26.13 71.66
CA LEU A 195 -30.49 27.17 72.49
C LEU A 195 -31.59 28.21 72.90
N PHE A 196 -32.46 28.60 71.96
CA PHE A 196 -33.55 29.52 72.25
C PHE A 196 -34.59 28.90 73.18
N THR A 197 -34.88 27.59 73.04
CA THR A 197 -35.89 26.93 73.93
C THR A 197 -35.31 26.64 75.32
N GLY A 198 -33.97 26.54 75.46
CA GLY A 198 -33.29 26.31 76.74
C GLY A 198 -33.09 27.57 77.58
N MET A 199 -33.16 28.79 77.01
CA MET A 199 -32.99 30.05 77.71
C MET A 199 -34.29 30.65 78.17
N GLY A 200 -35.43 30.00 77.89
CA GLY A 200 -36.78 30.48 78.25
C GLY A 200 -37.39 29.79 79.46
N ARG A 201 -36.61 29.25 80.40
CA ARG A 201 -37.07 28.73 81.71
C ARG A 201 -36.36 29.39 82.84
#